data_d355a7189cf2ac85d51a51acbc93769e
#
_entry.id   d355a7189cf2ac85d51a51acbc93769e
#
_cell.length_a   1.000
_cell.length_b   1.000
_cell.length_c   1.000
_cell.angle_alpha   90.00
_cell.angle_beta   90.00
_cell.angle_gamma   90.00
#
_symmetry.space_group_name_H-M   'P 1'
#
loop_
_entity.id
_entity.type
_entity.pdbx_description
1 polymer ?
#
loop_
_entity_poly.entity_id
_entity_poly.type
_entity_poly.pdbx_seq_one_letter_code
_entity_poly.pdbx_strand_id
1 'polypeptide(L)'
;MYDMIVIGAGAAGMTSALYALRNNKTVLVLESESLGGQIAMSPRLENYPSIKEISGEQFADNLFDQITSLGAEVEIEKVTGIEKIAEGNFSVKTEYNEYSAKSVVIASGVKHKHLRTKSDREDLVGKGVYYCAICDGPFYKDREVIVIGDANTALQYSLLLSSYCKKVYIYTLFDKFFGDKAHVKALLAKDNIEWRPNTSVTDFIGEDELKAIEYKDGDGNIKTHEIPAVFVAIGQVPDNKAFANLVDIDKMGYIIADETCRTKTDGLFVAGDCRTKGVRQVSTAIGDGAVAATNACLYVESL
;
A
#
# COMPACT_ATOMS: atom_id res chain seq x y z
N MET A 1 13.30 3.33 27.37
CA MET A 1 12.13 2.46 27.14
C MET A 1 10.97 3.34 26.77
N TYR A 2 10.37 3.16 25.61
CA TYR A 2 9.24 3.94 25.12
C TYR A 2 7.91 3.37 25.60
N ASP A 3 6.86 4.18 25.63
CA ASP A 3 5.50 3.67 25.85
C ASP A 3 5.01 2.93 24.60
N MET A 4 5.40 3.40 23.40
CA MET A 4 5.04 2.79 22.13
C MET A 4 6.17 2.88 21.13
N ILE A 5 6.44 1.78 20.42
CA ILE A 5 7.21 1.79 19.17
C ILE A 5 6.26 1.53 18.00
N VAL A 6 6.37 2.36 16.96
CA VAL A 6 5.62 2.22 15.70
C VAL A 6 6.59 1.78 14.61
N ILE A 7 6.24 0.72 13.88
CA ILE A 7 7.05 0.16 12.80
C ILE A 7 6.42 0.54 11.46
N GLY A 8 7.06 1.45 10.74
CA GLY A 8 6.64 2.04 9.49
C GLY A 8 6.11 3.47 9.65
N ALA A 9 6.68 4.39 8.87
CA ALA A 9 6.32 5.81 8.84
C ALA A 9 5.38 6.16 7.66
N GLY A 10 4.51 5.24 7.27
CA GLY A 10 3.38 5.51 6.36
C GLY A 10 2.21 6.18 7.08
N ALA A 11 1.11 6.42 6.35
CA ALA A 11 -0.08 7.09 6.88
C ALA A 11 -0.63 6.43 8.16
N ALA A 12 -0.67 5.10 8.24
CA ALA A 12 -1.12 4.36 9.42
C ALA A 12 -0.18 4.54 10.62
N GLY A 13 1.13 4.42 10.38
CA GLY A 13 2.14 4.51 11.44
C GLY A 13 2.23 5.91 12.02
N MET A 14 2.32 6.94 11.18
CA MET A 14 2.37 8.33 11.64
C MET A 14 1.08 8.74 12.37
N THR A 15 -0.09 8.22 11.92
CA THR A 15 -1.34 8.43 12.66
C THR A 15 -1.32 7.71 14.02
N SER A 16 -0.75 6.51 14.10
CA SER A 16 -0.59 5.83 15.39
C SER A 16 0.28 6.63 16.34
N ALA A 17 1.40 7.15 15.85
CA ALA A 17 2.28 8.03 16.63
C ALA A 17 1.55 9.30 17.10
N LEU A 18 0.81 9.96 16.20
CA LEU A 18 0.04 11.16 16.52
C LEU A 18 -0.95 10.92 17.67
N TYR A 19 -1.72 9.85 17.60
CA TYR A 19 -2.72 9.53 18.64
C TYR A 19 -2.06 9.18 19.97
N ALA A 20 -0.95 8.44 19.97
CA ALA A 20 -0.21 8.10 21.19
C ALA A 20 0.42 9.34 21.84
N LEU A 21 1.07 10.21 21.06
CA LEU A 21 1.65 11.47 21.56
C LEU A 21 0.58 12.39 22.18
N ARG A 22 -0.60 12.50 21.53
CA ARG A 22 -1.73 13.26 22.08
C ARG A 22 -2.31 12.66 23.37
N ASN A 23 -2.07 11.37 23.63
CA ASN A 23 -2.34 10.70 24.89
C ASN A 23 -1.13 10.71 25.84
N ASN A 24 -0.20 11.65 25.63
CA ASN A 24 0.98 11.87 26.49
C ASN A 24 1.86 10.62 26.66
N LYS A 25 1.99 9.83 25.59
CA LYS A 25 2.90 8.67 25.54
C LYS A 25 4.20 9.04 24.82
N THR A 26 5.30 8.42 25.23
CA THR A 26 6.58 8.53 24.52
C THR A 26 6.59 7.58 23.33
N VAL A 27 6.95 8.06 22.14
CA VAL A 27 6.83 7.32 20.90
C VAL A 27 8.13 7.36 20.09
N LEU A 28 8.58 6.18 19.65
CA LEU A 28 9.61 6.00 18.62
C LEU A 28 8.94 5.45 17.35
N VAL A 29 9.21 6.05 16.22
CA VAL A 29 8.81 5.55 14.89
C VAL A 29 10.06 5.02 14.17
N LEU A 30 9.99 3.77 13.69
CA LEU A 30 11.07 3.12 12.93
C LEU A 30 10.64 2.94 11.49
N GLU A 31 11.38 3.52 10.55
CA GLU A 31 11.10 3.41 9.11
C GLU A 31 12.27 2.73 8.38
N SER A 32 11.96 1.86 7.43
CA SER A 32 12.98 1.07 6.75
C SER A 32 13.63 1.75 5.55
N GLU A 33 12.94 2.71 4.90
CA GLU A 33 13.36 3.29 3.62
C GLU A 33 13.18 4.81 3.61
N SER A 34 11.95 5.27 3.43
CA SER A 34 11.62 6.69 3.31
C SER A 34 10.30 7.03 3.99
N LEU A 35 10.22 8.25 4.52
CA LEU A 35 9.03 8.76 5.19
C LEU A 35 7.83 8.84 4.25
N GLY A 36 6.64 8.61 4.80
CA GLY A 36 5.38 8.67 4.08
C GLY A 36 4.93 7.35 3.46
N GLY A 37 5.84 6.41 3.22
CA GLY A 37 5.52 5.14 2.58
C GLY A 37 4.90 5.35 1.19
N GLN A 38 3.94 4.50 0.79
CA GLN A 38 3.38 4.55 -0.57
C GLN A 38 2.62 5.84 -0.90
N ILE A 39 2.07 6.55 0.08
CA ILE A 39 1.34 7.79 -0.21
C ILE A 39 2.27 8.87 -0.73
N ALA A 40 3.52 8.94 -0.27
CA ALA A 40 4.50 9.91 -0.74
C ALA A 40 4.78 9.81 -2.25
N MET A 41 4.61 8.62 -2.84
CA MET A 41 4.79 8.38 -4.28
C MET A 41 3.57 8.81 -5.13
N SER A 42 2.44 9.15 -4.52
CA SER A 42 1.27 9.60 -5.25
C SER A 42 1.44 11.06 -5.70
N PRO A 43 1.41 11.35 -7.01
CA PRO A 43 1.58 12.73 -7.48
C PRO A 43 0.39 13.61 -7.05
N ARG A 44 -0.78 13.00 -6.79
CA ARG A 44 -2.01 13.72 -6.50
C ARG A 44 -2.99 12.86 -5.70
N LEU A 45 -3.50 13.43 -4.62
CA LEU A 45 -4.50 12.84 -3.74
C LEU A 45 -5.75 13.71 -3.74
N GLU A 46 -6.89 13.18 -4.21
CA GLU A 46 -8.19 13.87 -4.28
C GLU A 46 -9.31 13.11 -3.55
N ASN A 47 -9.02 11.92 -3.08
CA ASN A 47 -10.00 11.05 -2.44
C ASN A 47 -9.87 11.00 -0.90
N TYR A 48 -9.16 11.97 -0.31
CA TYR A 48 -9.09 12.12 1.13
C TYR A 48 -10.10 13.16 1.62
N PRO A 49 -11.04 12.79 2.51
CA PRO A 49 -12.07 13.71 2.99
C PRO A 49 -11.47 14.98 3.59
N SER A 50 -12.11 16.13 3.33
CA SER A 50 -11.72 17.46 3.78
C SER A 50 -10.52 18.11 3.06
N ILE A 51 -9.79 17.37 2.24
CA ILE A 51 -8.73 17.92 1.38
C ILE A 51 -9.18 17.75 -0.07
N LYS A 52 -9.37 18.88 -0.79
CA LYS A 52 -9.82 18.83 -2.18
C LYS A 52 -8.73 18.25 -3.10
N GLU A 53 -7.49 18.67 -2.86
CA GLU A 53 -6.33 18.24 -3.65
C GLU A 53 -5.05 18.50 -2.84
N ILE A 54 -4.13 17.54 -2.84
CA ILE A 54 -2.81 17.65 -2.24
C ILE A 54 -1.88 16.62 -2.92
N SER A 55 -0.57 16.86 -2.98
CA SER A 55 0.36 15.79 -3.35
C SER A 55 0.52 14.78 -2.20
N GLY A 56 0.85 13.55 -2.52
CA GLY A 56 1.13 12.53 -1.49
C GLY A 56 2.34 12.88 -0.65
N GLU A 57 3.37 13.49 -1.25
CA GLU A 57 4.54 14.01 -0.56
C GLU A 57 4.15 15.06 0.50
N GLN A 58 3.42 16.10 0.09
CA GLN A 58 2.96 17.14 1.03
C GLN A 58 2.04 16.59 2.12
N PHE A 59 1.22 15.59 1.80
CA PHE A 59 0.39 14.91 2.80
C PHE A 59 1.24 14.17 3.83
N ALA A 60 2.29 13.48 3.39
CA ALA A 60 3.24 12.78 4.25
C ALA A 60 4.04 13.76 5.14
N ASP A 61 4.54 14.85 4.54
CA ASP A 61 5.26 15.91 5.26
C ASP A 61 4.39 16.54 6.35
N ASN A 62 3.13 16.84 6.05
CA ASN A 62 2.19 17.38 7.04
C ASN A 62 1.99 16.42 8.23
N LEU A 63 1.90 15.11 8.00
CA LEU A 63 1.81 14.12 9.06
C LEU A 63 3.12 14.02 9.86
N PHE A 64 4.25 14.06 9.18
CA PHE A 64 5.57 14.02 9.81
C PHE A 64 5.78 15.23 10.71
N ASP A 65 5.45 16.43 10.23
CA ASP A 65 5.54 17.69 11.03
C ASP A 65 4.63 17.62 12.26
N GLN A 66 3.42 17.05 12.12
CA GLN A 66 2.51 16.89 13.26
C GLN A 66 3.10 16.01 14.37
N ILE A 67 3.70 14.87 14.03
CA ILE A 67 4.23 13.95 15.05
C ILE A 67 5.52 14.48 15.66
N THR A 68 6.42 15.07 14.86
CA THR A 68 7.70 15.61 15.36
C THR A 68 7.49 16.85 16.23
N SER A 69 6.53 17.72 15.89
CA SER A 69 6.16 18.87 16.74
C SER A 69 5.61 18.46 18.11
N LEU A 70 5.09 17.25 18.23
CA LEU A 70 4.61 16.66 19.49
C LEU A 70 5.68 15.83 20.22
N GLY A 71 6.89 15.72 19.67
CA GLY A 71 8.03 15.05 20.29
C GLY A 71 8.20 13.57 19.91
N ALA A 72 7.69 13.15 18.74
CA ALA A 72 8.05 11.83 18.22
C ALA A 72 9.56 11.76 17.94
N GLU A 73 10.19 10.67 18.36
CA GLU A 73 11.50 10.27 17.85
C GLU A 73 11.28 9.42 16.60
N VAL A 74 12.08 9.68 15.55
CA VAL A 74 11.96 8.97 14.27
C VAL A 74 13.35 8.54 13.82
N GLU A 75 13.52 7.24 13.57
CA GLU A 75 14.78 6.68 13.10
C GLU A 75 14.57 5.91 11.79
N ILE A 76 15.49 6.09 10.86
CA ILE A 76 15.49 5.37 9.58
C ILE A 76 16.30 4.09 9.78
N GLU A 77 15.64 3.08 10.31
CA GLU A 77 16.20 1.78 10.62
C GLU A 77 15.21 0.66 10.33
N LYS A 78 15.65 -0.34 9.59
CA LYS A 78 14.82 -1.50 9.29
C LYS A 78 14.70 -2.43 10.49
N VAL A 79 13.46 -2.69 10.91
CA VAL A 79 13.17 -3.67 11.95
C VAL A 79 13.38 -5.08 11.42
N THR A 80 14.17 -5.88 12.12
CA THR A 80 14.51 -7.26 11.78
C THR A 80 13.79 -8.30 12.65
N GLY A 81 13.23 -7.87 13.80
CA GLY A 81 12.46 -8.76 14.68
C GLY A 81 11.87 -8.04 15.89
N ILE A 82 10.90 -8.70 16.50
CA ILE A 82 10.27 -8.29 17.75
C ILE A 82 10.28 -9.51 18.69
N GLU A 83 10.59 -9.28 19.96
CA GLU A 83 10.48 -10.27 21.02
C GLU A 83 9.63 -9.70 22.16
N LYS A 84 8.69 -10.48 22.69
CA LYS A 84 7.98 -10.14 23.93
C LYS A 84 8.77 -10.71 25.10
N ILE A 85 9.41 -9.85 25.87
CA ILE A 85 10.27 -10.24 27.00
C ILE A 85 9.41 -10.52 28.23
N ALA A 86 8.41 -9.67 28.49
CA ALA A 86 7.44 -9.79 29.58
C ALA A 86 6.17 -9.01 29.23
N GLU A 87 5.20 -9.02 30.10
CA GLU A 87 4.05 -8.12 30.00
C GLU A 87 4.55 -6.67 30.07
N GLY A 88 4.08 -5.84 29.11
CA GLY A 88 4.55 -4.45 28.98
C GLY A 88 6.04 -4.28 28.70
N ASN A 89 6.68 -5.31 28.12
CA ASN A 89 8.08 -5.20 27.73
C ASN A 89 8.37 -5.97 26.44
N PHE A 90 8.55 -5.23 25.36
CA PHE A 90 8.98 -5.70 24.05
C PHE A 90 10.39 -5.23 23.75
N SER A 91 11.21 -6.12 23.15
CA SER A 91 12.45 -5.78 22.47
C SER A 91 12.18 -5.70 20.97
N VAL A 92 12.52 -4.58 20.35
CA VAL A 92 12.45 -4.35 18.90
C VAL A 92 13.86 -4.23 18.36
N LYS A 93 14.26 -5.18 17.53
CA LYS A 93 15.59 -5.25 16.93
C LYS A 93 15.57 -4.67 15.54
N THR A 94 16.55 -3.81 15.26
CA THR A 94 16.80 -3.27 13.92
C THR A 94 18.09 -3.84 13.34
N GLU A 95 18.53 -3.33 12.20
CA GLU A 95 19.82 -3.70 11.62
C GLU A 95 21.00 -3.15 12.44
N TYR A 96 20.78 -2.10 13.24
CA TYR A 96 21.86 -1.38 13.95
C TYR A 96 21.67 -1.34 15.47
N ASN A 97 20.43 -1.35 15.94
CA ASN A 97 20.11 -1.08 17.34
C ASN A 97 19.04 -2.05 17.89
N GLU A 98 18.85 -1.99 19.20
CA GLU A 98 17.78 -2.65 19.93
C GLU A 98 17.06 -1.65 20.83
N TYR A 99 15.74 -1.58 20.69
CA TYR A 99 14.90 -0.66 21.44
C TYR A 99 13.89 -1.41 22.30
N SER A 100 13.51 -0.83 23.43
CA SER A 100 12.47 -1.41 24.29
C SER A 100 11.25 -0.54 24.40
N ALA A 101 10.06 -1.17 24.42
CA ALA A 101 8.78 -0.48 24.53
C ALA A 101 7.76 -1.29 25.33
N LYS A 102 6.76 -0.59 25.90
CA LYS A 102 5.62 -1.23 26.57
C LYS A 102 4.64 -1.82 25.57
N SER A 103 4.48 -1.19 24.41
CA SER A 103 3.60 -1.64 23.33
C SER A 103 4.25 -1.41 21.97
N VAL A 104 3.79 -2.15 20.94
CA VAL A 104 4.27 -2.02 19.56
C VAL A 104 3.09 -1.98 18.60
N VAL A 105 3.16 -1.08 17.60
CA VAL A 105 2.22 -1.02 16.47
C VAL A 105 2.98 -1.37 15.19
N ILE A 106 2.59 -2.46 14.53
CA ILE A 106 3.12 -2.83 13.21
C ILE A 106 2.30 -2.10 12.15
N ALA A 107 2.93 -1.21 11.40
CA ALA A 107 2.35 -0.45 10.30
C ALA A 107 3.22 -0.51 9.03
N SER A 108 3.80 -1.70 8.78
CA SER A 108 4.77 -1.99 7.71
C SER A 108 4.21 -1.84 6.29
N GLY A 109 2.89 -1.68 6.14
CA GLY A 109 2.24 -1.50 4.85
C GLY A 109 2.36 -2.72 3.92
N VAL A 110 2.35 -2.44 2.61
CA VAL A 110 2.53 -3.44 1.55
C VAL A 110 3.43 -2.86 0.47
N LYS A 111 4.10 -3.71 -0.30
CA LYS A 111 4.81 -3.31 -1.52
C LYS A 111 4.06 -3.81 -2.74
N HIS A 112 3.94 -2.98 -3.78
CA HIS A 112 3.42 -3.44 -5.07
C HIS A 112 4.41 -4.40 -5.71
N LYS A 113 3.90 -5.44 -6.36
CA LYS A 113 4.73 -6.24 -7.25
C LYS A 113 5.04 -5.40 -8.48
N HIS A 114 6.32 -5.18 -8.73
CA HIS A 114 6.75 -4.51 -9.94
C HIS A 114 6.69 -5.45 -11.13
N LEU A 115 6.27 -4.91 -12.27
CA LEU A 115 6.36 -5.62 -13.53
C LEU A 115 7.84 -5.62 -13.94
N ARG A 116 8.43 -6.81 -14.10
CA ARG A 116 9.80 -6.93 -14.58
C ARG A 116 9.85 -6.59 -16.06
N THR A 117 10.27 -5.37 -16.38
CA THR A 117 10.46 -4.87 -17.72
C THR A 117 11.94 -4.90 -18.11
N LYS A 118 12.24 -4.75 -19.41
CA LYS A 118 13.62 -4.78 -19.92
C LYS A 118 14.45 -3.60 -19.39
N SER A 119 13.83 -2.42 -19.28
CA SER A 119 14.51 -1.18 -18.93
C SER A 119 14.28 -0.69 -17.52
N ASP A 120 13.52 -1.46 -16.70
CA ASP A 120 13.25 -1.15 -15.26
C ASP A 120 12.87 0.32 -15.03
N ARG A 121 11.78 0.76 -15.68
CA ARG A 121 11.34 2.16 -15.76
C ARG A 121 10.57 2.60 -14.50
N GLU A 122 11.19 2.51 -13.32
CA GLU A 122 10.62 3.03 -12.07
C GLU A 122 10.42 4.55 -12.10
N ASP A 123 11.19 5.27 -12.91
CA ASP A 123 11.07 6.70 -13.15
C ASP A 123 9.73 7.13 -13.78
N LEU A 124 9.01 6.19 -14.41
CA LEU A 124 7.67 6.42 -14.96
C LEU A 124 6.53 6.16 -13.96
N VAL A 125 6.83 5.69 -12.76
CA VAL A 125 5.81 5.53 -11.70
C VAL A 125 5.30 6.90 -11.29
N GLY A 126 3.97 7.08 -11.29
CA GLY A 126 3.33 8.38 -11.11
C GLY A 126 3.31 9.26 -12.37
N LYS A 127 3.95 8.83 -13.46
CA LYS A 127 4.06 9.56 -14.73
C LYS A 127 3.54 8.72 -15.91
N GLY A 128 2.42 8.03 -15.69
CA GLY A 128 1.76 7.15 -16.67
C GLY A 128 1.80 5.67 -16.29
N VAL A 129 2.65 5.25 -15.37
CA VAL A 129 2.60 3.92 -14.75
C VAL A 129 2.06 4.04 -13.34
N TYR A 130 0.94 3.40 -13.04
CA TYR A 130 0.21 3.51 -11.78
C TYR A 130 -0.13 2.15 -11.19
N TYR A 131 -0.29 2.11 -9.87
CA TYR A 131 -0.69 0.92 -9.11
C TYR A 131 -2.05 1.06 -8.42
N CYS A 132 -2.67 2.25 -8.47
CA CYS A 132 -3.96 2.53 -7.86
C CYS A 132 -4.94 3.19 -8.85
N ALA A 133 -5.86 2.41 -9.44
CA ALA A 133 -6.85 2.97 -10.34
C ALA A 133 -7.89 3.86 -9.63
N ILE A 134 -8.14 3.64 -8.34
CA ILE A 134 -9.04 4.50 -7.54
C ILE A 134 -8.42 5.88 -7.31
N CYS A 135 -7.10 5.93 -7.15
CA CYS A 135 -6.36 7.17 -6.90
C CYS A 135 -6.16 7.98 -8.19
N ASP A 136 -5.63 7.33 -9.23
CA ASP A 136 -5.07 8.00 -10.40
C ASP A 136 -5.98 7.88 -11.64
N GLY A 137 -6.91 6.93 -11.63
CA GLY A 137 -7.82 6.69 -12.76
C GLY A 137 -8.64 7.91 -13.20
N PRO A 138 -9.20 8.72 -12.29
CA PRO A 138 -9.98 9.91 -12.66
C PRO A 138 -9.24 10.91 -13.54
N PHE A 139 -7.90 10.99 -13.49
CA PHE A 139 -7.07 11.86 -14.34
C PHE A 139 -7.10 11.46 -15.81
N TYR A 140 -7.57 10.24 -16.11
CA TYR A 140 -7.66 9.67 -17.45
C TYR A 140 -9.09 9.56 -17.98
N LYS A 141 -10.02 10.37 -17.43
CA LYS A 141 -11.37 10.49 -17.94
C LYS A 141 -11.36 10.79 -19.45
N ASP A 142 -12.24 10.13 -20.20
CA ASP A 142 -12.38 10.22 -21.67
C ASP A 142 -11.12 9.84 -22.47
N ARG A 143 -10.10 9.24 -21.81
CA ARG A 143 -8.88 8.74 -22.46
C ARG A 143 -8.88 7.21 -22.53
N GLU A 144 -7.96 6.66 -23.30
CA GLU A 144 -7.71 5.22 -23.39
C GLU A 144 -6.63 4.84 -22.37
N VAL A 145 -6.79 3.69 -21.70
CA VAL A 145 -5.87 3.20 -20.66
C VAL A 145 -5.68 1.70 -20.74
N ILE A 146 -4.59 1.20 -20.19
CA ILE A 146 -4.31 -0.23 -20.04
C ILE A 146 -4.38 -0.62 -18.57
N VAL A 147 -4.97 -1.79 -18.29
CA VAL A 147 -4.83 -2.52 -17.02
C VAL A 147 -4.02 -3.78 -17.27
N ILE A 148 -3.03 -4.05 -16.42
CA ILE A 148 -2.22 -5.27 -16.48
C ILE A 148 -2.54 -6.12 -15.27
N GLY A 149 -3.05 -7.34 -15.49
CA GLY A 149 -3.37 -8.30 -14.42
C GLY A 149 -4.60 -9.14 -14.76
N ASP A 150 -4.77 -10.24 -14.03
CA ASP A 150 -5.75 -11.30 -14.34
C ASP A 150 -6.61 -11.73 -13.14
N ALA A 151 -6.43 -11.09 -11.96
CA ALA A 151 -7.17 -11.39 -10.73
C ALA A 151 -8.14 -10.26 -10.34
N ASN A 152 -8.81 -10.40 -9.20
CA ASN A 152 -9.90 -9.50 -8.76
C ASN A 152 -9.55 -8.02 -8.83
N THR A 153 -8.35 -7.61 -8.42
CA THR A 153 -7.93 -6.20 -8.48
C THR A 153 -7.94 -5.66 -9.93
N ALA A 154 -7.42 -6.43 -10.87
CA ALA A 154 -7.42 -6.03 -12.28
C ALA A 154 -8.85 -5.94 -12.85
N LEU A 155 -9.72 -6.88 -12.50
CA LEU A 155 -11.13 -6.86 -12.91
C LEU A 155 -11.87 -5.64 -12.35
N GLN A 156 -11.69 -5.35 -11.05
CA GLN A 156 -12.30 -4.19 -10.39
C GLN A 156 -11.78 -2.88 -10.95
N TYR A 157 -10.48 -2.76 -11.22
CA TYR A 157 -9.87 -1.60 -11.85
C TYR A 157 -10.41 -1.39 -13.27
N SER A 158 -10.50 -2.46 -14.06
CA SER A 158 -11.03 -2.36 -15.43
C SER A 158 -12.50 -1.94 -15.45
N LEU A 159 -13.32 -2.46 -14.54
CA LEU A 159 -14.72 -2.07 -14.40
C LEU A 159 -14.85 -0.61 -13.94
N LEU A 160 -14.06 -0.18 -12.97
CA LEU A 160 -14.04 1.20 -12.50
C LEU A 160 -13.66 2.16 -13.63
N LEU A 161 -12.50 1.92 -14.27
CA LEU A 161 -11.99 2.75 -15.36
C LEU A 161 -12.96 2.80 -16.55
N SER A 162 -13.65 1.69 -16.86
CA SER A 162 -14.64 1.65 -17.94
C SER A 162 -15.84 2.57 -17.72
N SER A 163 -16.08 3.03 -16.50
CA SER A 163 -17.20 3.93 -16.20
C SER A 163 -16.96 5.37 -16.62
N TYR A 164 -15.70 5.76 -16.86
CA TYR A 164 -15.35 7.14 -17.22
C TYR A 164 -14.24 7.26 -18.28
N CYS A 165 -13.44 6.21 -18.52
CA CYS A 165 -12.47 6.22 -19.61
C CYS A 165 -13.14 5.89 -20.95
N LYS A 166 -12.59 6.42 -22.04
CA LYS A 166 -13.06 6.15 -23.40
C LYS A 166 -12.95 4.66 -23.74
N LYS A 167 -11.81 4.06 -23.42
CA LYS A 167 -11.54 2.63 -23.66
C LYS A 167 -10.54 2.09 -22.63
N VAL A 168 -10.77 0.87 -22.19
CA VAL A 168 -9.88 0.13 -21.28
C VAL A 168 -9.41 -1.13 -21.97
N TYR A 169 -8.11 -1.30 -22.09
CA TYR A 169 -7.50 -2.54 -22.53
C TYR A 169 -7.07 -3.33 -21.30
N ILE A 170 -7.44 -4.60 -21.18
CA ILE A 170 -6.94 -5.45 -20.11
C ILE A 170 -6.00 -6.52 -20.67
N TYR A 171 -4.76 -6.51 -20.21
CA TYR A 171 -3.71 -7.41 -20.65
C TYR A 171 -3.49 -8.49 -19.59
N THR A 172 -3.65 -9.75 -19.99
CA THR A 172 -3.49 -10.90 -19.11
C THR A 172 -2.43 -11.87 -19.67
N LEU A 173 -1.63 -12.45 -18.76
CA LEU A 173 -0.63 -13.46 -19.14
C LEU A 173 -1.27 -14.76 -19.64
N PHE A 174 -2.50 -15.04 -19.21
CA PHE A 174 -3.22 -16.26 -19.52
C PHE A 174 -4.49 -15.96 -20.32
N ASP A 175 -5.08 -17.00 -20.91
CA ASP A 175 -6.37 -16.99 -21.62
C ASP A 175 -7.59 -17.09 -20.69
N LYS A 176 -7.41 -16.78 -19.39
CA LYS A 176 -8.45 -16.82 -18.36
C LYS A 176 -8.18 -15.81 -17.26
N PHE A 177 -9.23 -15.45 -16.55
CA PHE A 177 -9.15 -14.67 -15.33
C PHE A 177 -9.16 -15.57 -14.09
N PHE A 178 -8.42 -15.17 -13.06
CA PHE A 178 -8.35 -15.81 -11.74
C PHE A 178 -9.18 -15.07 -10.67
N GLY A 179 -10.12 -14.23 -11.10
CA GLY A 179 -11.02 -13.47 -10.24
C GLY A 179 -12.45 -14.04 -10.21
N ASP A 180 -13.32 -13.32 -9.50
CA ASP A 180 -14.72 -13.69 -9.30
C ASP A 180 -15.49 -13.73 -10.62
N LYS A 181 -16.25 -14.79 -10.83
CA LYS A 181 -17.05 -15.01 -12.05
C LYS A 181 -18.03 -13.86 -12.33
N ALA A 182 -18.57 -13.22 -11.28
CA ALA A 182 -19.46 -12.08 -11.42
C ALA A 182 -18.74 -10.87 -12.04
N HIS A 183 -17.53 -10.55 -11.58
CA HIS A 183 -16.70 -9.49 -12.15
C HIS A 183 -16.28 -9.80 -13.59
N VAL A 184 -15.87 -11.04 -13.87
CA VAL A 184 -15.53 -11.48 -15.24
C VAL A 184 -16.72 -11.29 -16.18
N LYS A 185 -17.92 -11.73 -15.78
CA LYS A 185 -19.16 -11.55 -16.57
C LYS A 185 -19.45 -10.07 -16.81
N ALA A 186 -19.35 -9.24 -15.78
CA ALA A 186 -19.58 -7.79 -15.88
C ALA A 186 -18.57 -7.11 -16.81
N LEU A 187 -17.29 -7.52 -16.73
CA LEU A 187 -16.21 -7.00 -17.58
C LEU A 187 -16.45 -7.33 -19.06
N LEU A 188 -16.75 -8.59 -19.37
CA LEU A 188 -16.97 -9.05 -20.74
C LEU A 188 -18.25 -8.50 -21.38
N ALA A 189 -19.17 -7.92 -20.58
CA ALA A 189 -20.38 -7.27 -21.05
C ALA A 189 -20.18 -5.77 -21.37
N LYS A 190 -18.99 -5.21 -21.18
CA LYS A 190 -18.68 -3.79 -21.43
C LYS A 190 -18.16 -3.59 -22.85
N ASP A 191 -18.80 -2.72 -23.62
CA ASP A 191 -18.43 -2.42 -25.01
C ASP A 191 -17.10 -1.66 -25.12
N ASN A 192 -16.71 -0.94 -24.07
CA ASN A 192 -15.47 -0.18 -24.03
C ASN A 192 -14.31 -0.89 -23.30
N ILE A 193 -14.43 -2.17 -22.99
CA ILE A 193 -13.33 -3.00 -22.50
C ILE A 193 -12.88 -3.96 -23.59
N GLU A 194 -11.59 -3.99 -23.88
CA GLU A 194 -10.97 -4.92 -24.80
C GLU A 194 -10.00 -5.84 -24.03
N TRP A 195 -10.33 -7.12 -23.97
CA TRP A 195 -9.47 -8.12 -23.34
C TRP A 195 -8.43 -8.64 -24.34
N ARG A 196 -7.16 -8.61 -23.94
CA ARG A 196 -6.01 -9.16 -24.66
C ARG A 196 -5.35 -10.27 -23.85
N PRO A 197 -5.78 -11.52 -24.05
CA PRO A 197 -5.19 -12.68 -23.37
C PRO A 197 -3.81 -13.02 -23.93
N ASN A 198 -3.09 -13.87 -23.19
CA ASN A 198 -1.76 -14.37 -23.56
C ASN A 198 -0.77 -13.26 -23.97
N THR A 199 -0.89 -12.12 -23.31
CA THR A 199 -0.10 -10.93 -23.61
C THR A 199 0.79 -10.56 -22.43
N SER A 200 2.09 -10.43 -22.70
CA SER A 200 3.09 -10.04 -21.70
C SER A 200 3.65 -8.66 -22.05
N VAL A 201 3.43 -7.67 -21.20
CA VAL A 201 4.10 -6.38 -21.33
C VAL A 201 5.58 -6.57 -21.00
N THR A 202 6.44 -6.14 -21.91
CA THR A 202 7.88 -6.36 -21.85
C THR A 202 8.66 -5.09 -21.56
N ASP A 203 8.08 -3.91 -21.86
CA ASP A 203 8.71 -2.64 -21.54
C ASP A 203 7.71 -1.48 -21.50
N PHE A 204 8.12 -0.40 -20.81
CA PHE A 204 7.48 0.89 -20.80
C PHE A 204 8.31 1.90 -21.61
N ILE A 205 7.68 2.61 -22.52
CA ILE A 205 8.33 3.53 -23.46
C ILE A 205 7.89 4.96 -23.17
N GLY A 206 8.86 5.85 -22.94
CA GLY A 206 8.65 7.26 -22.68
C GLY A 206 9.96 7.91 -22.22
N GLU A 207 9.99 9.23 -22.13
CA GLU A 207 11.11 9.99 -21.52
C GLU A 207 10.70 10.47 -20.15
N ASP A 208 9.97 11.59 -20.06
CA ASP A 208 9.48 12.16 -18.80
C ASP A 208 8.14 11.58 -18.36
N GLU A 209 7.40 10.99 -19.28
CA GLU A 209 6.10 10.35 -19.05
C GLU A 209 5.92 9.14 -19.98
N LEU A 210 5.00 8.24 -19.62
CA LEU A 210 4.64 7.09 -20.45
C LEU A 210 4.00 7.55 -21.77
N LYS A 211 4.49 7.02 -22.90
CA LYS A 211 3.93 7.24 -24.24
C LYS A 211 3.42 5.96 -24.88
N ALA A 212 4.03 4.83 -24.56
CA ALA A 212 3.66 3.54 -25.11
C ALA A 212 4.13 2.39 -24.22
N ILE A 213 3.62 1.20 -24.48
CA ILE A 213 4.17 -0.05 -23.98
C ILE A 213 4.70 -0.89 -25.12
N GLU A 214 5.74 -1.67 -24.85
CA GLU A 214 6.13 -2.82 -25.67
C GLU A 214 5.52 -4.07 -25.04
N TYR A 215 4.96 -4.95 -25.87
CA TYR A 215 4.39 -6.20 -25.39
C TYR A 215 4.60 -7.34 -26.39
N LYS A 216 4.59 -8.56 -25.88
CA LYS A 216 4.59 -9.79 -26.65
C LYS A 216 3.19 -10.36 -26.69
N ASP A 217 2.62 -10.57 -27.86
CA ASP A 217 1.30 -11.18 -28.03
C ASP A 217 1.32 -12.71 -27.91
N GLY A 218 0.13 -13.33 -27.98
CA GLY A 218 -0.03 -14.78 -27.86
C GLY A 218 0.71 -15.61 -28.95
N ASP A 219 1.00 -15.01 -30.09
CA ASP A 219 1.76 -15.63 -31.18
C ASP A 219 3.30 -15.42 -31.02
N GLY A 220 3.70 -14.68 -30.00
CA GLY A 220 5.11 -14.39 -29.72
C GLY A 220 5.66 -13.16 -30.41
N ASN A 221 4.84 -12.39 -31.14
CA ASN A 221 5.28 -11.18 -31.81
C ASN A 221 5.43 -10.02 -30.83
N ILE A 222 6.49 -9.24 -31.00
CA ILE A 222 6.70 -8.00 -30.25
C ILE A 222 5.96 -6.88 -30.96
N LYS A 223 5.15 -6.15 -30.21
CA LYS A 223 4.31 -5.03 -30.68
C LYS A 223 4.40 -3.85 -29.72
N THR A 224 4.06 -2.68 -30.22
CA THR A 224 3.94 -1.44 -29.43
C THR A 224 2.50 -0.98 -29.41
N HIS A 225 2.06 -0.45 -28.26
CA HIS A 225 0.76 0.18 -28.08
C HIS A 225 0.96 1.57 -27.48
N GLU A 226 0.64 2.62 -28.22
CA GLU A 226 0.66 4.00 -27.75
C GLU A 226 -0.46 4.21 -26.74
N ILE A 227 -0.11 4.59 -25.52
CA ILE A 227 -1.03 4.73 -24.40
C ILE A 227 -0.48 5.70 -23.36
N PRO A 228 -1.31 6.61 -22.81
CA PRO A 228 -0.84 7.56 -21.82
C PRO A 228 -0.81 7.02 -20.39
N ALA A 229 -1.49 5.89 -20.11
CA ALA A 229 -1.52 5.33 -18.77
C ALA A 229 -1.67 3.81 -18.74
N VAL A 230 -0.95 3.23 -17.80
CA VAL A 230 -1.01 1.81 -17.46
C VAL A 230 -1.25 1.65 -15.96
N PHE A 231 -2.24 0.84 -15.60
CA PHE A 231 -2.55 0.46 -14.22
C PHE A 231 -2.09 -0.96 -13.97
N VAL A 232 -1.00 -1.11 -13.22
CA VAL A 232 -0.39 -2.41 -12.91
C VAL A 232 -1.09 -3.04 -11.72
N ALA A 233 -1.83 -4.12 -11.94
CA ALA A 233 -2.67 -4.79 -10.94
C ALA A 233 -2.28 -6.28 -10.77
N ILE A 234 -0.98 -6.54 -10.62
CA ILE A 234 -0.39 -7.89 -10.51
C ILE A 234 -0.18 -8.34 -9.05
N GLY A 235 -0.71 -7.59 -8.10
CA GLY A 235 -0.74 -7.90 -6.68
C GLY A 235 0.18 -7.04 -5.83
N GLN A 236 -0.03 -7.18 -4.52
CA GLN A 236 0.74 -6.54 -3.46
C GLN A 236 1.31 -7.60 -2.53
N VAL A 237 2.40 -7.32 -1.87
CA VAL A 237 3.05 -8.24 -0.92
C VAL A 237 3.35 -7.48 0.37
N PRO A 238 2.76 -7.90 1.50
CA PRO A 238 3.19 -7.44 2.81
C PRO A 238 4.50 -8.15 3.20
N ASP A 239 5.40 -7.44 3.86
CA ASP A 239 6.63 -8.02 4.41
C ASP A 239 6.51 -8.13 5.93
N ASN A 240 5.78 -9.16 6.38
CA ASN A 240 5.48 -9.40 7.80
C ASN A 240 6.27 -10.57 8.40
N LYS A 241 7.24 -11.13 7.67
CA LYS A 241 7.99 -12.33 8.11
C LYS A 241 8.74 -12.11 9.41
N ALA A 242 9.28 -10.91 9.61
CA ALA A 242 10.02 -10.54 10.83
C ALA A 242 9.15 -10.60 12.11
N PHE A 243 7.82 -10.65 11.97
CA PHE A 243 6.87 -10.59 13.07
C PHE A 243 6.11 -11.92 13.29
N ALA A 244 6.36 -12.93 12.44
CA ALA A 244 5.58 -14.18 12.40
C ALA A 244 5.59 -15.00 13.71
N ASN A 245 6.56 -14.78 14.58
CA ASN A 245 6.63 -15.39 15.91
C ASN A 245 5.56 -14.86 16.88
N LEU A 246 5.09 -13.62 16.68
CA LEU A 246 4.15 -12.95 17.61
C LEU A 246 2.76 -12.69 17.00
N VAL A 247 2.58 -12.88 15.69
CA VAL A 247 1.31 -12.61 15.00
C VAL A 247 0.86 -13.81 14.19
N ASP A 248 -0.43 -13.90 13.91
CA ASP A 248 -0.94 -14.84 12.91
C ASP A 248 -0.93 -14.17 11.55
N ILE A 249 -0.49 -14.92 10.53
CA ILE A 249 -0.36 -14.44 9.16
C ILE A 249 -1.21 -15.33 8.24
N ASP A 250 -1.98 -14.72 7.36
CA ASP A 250 -2.76 -15.44 6.37
C ASP A 250 -1.89 -16.00 5.22
N LYS A 251 -2.51 -16.75 4.31
CA LYS A 251 -1.82 -17.36 3.16
C LYS A 251 -1.22 -16.33 2.18
N MET A 252 -1.67 -15.09 2.25
CA MET A 252 -1.20 -13.98 1.42
C MET A 252 -0.09 -13.16 2.09
N GLY A 253 0.24 -13.47 3.35
CA GLY A 253 1.26 -12.76 4.12
C GLY A 253 0.74 -11.61 5.00
N TYR A 254 -0.57 -11.37 5.06
CA TYR A 254 -1.17 -10.31 5.86
C TYR A 254 -1.33 -10.73 7.32
N ILE A 255 -1.07 -9.82 8.25
CA ILE A 255 -1.32 -10.05 9.68
C ILE A 255 -2.83 -10.13 9.90
N ILE A 256 -3.29 -11.19 10.56
CA ILE A 256 -4.69 -11.40 10.89
C ILE A 256 -5.06 -10.51 12.09
N ALA A 257 -5.96 -9.55 11.85
CA ALA A 257 -6.56 -8.71 12.87
C ALA A 257 -7.94 -8.23 12.41
N ASP A 258 -8.81 -8.00 13.36
CA ASP A 258 -10.13 -7.41 13.13
C ASP A 258 -10.10 -5.87 13.20
N GLU A 259 -11.26 -5.25 13.27
CA GLU A 259 -11.41 -3.79 13.37
C GLU A 259 -10.84 -3.19 14.66
N THR A 260 -10.49 -4.01 15.65
CA THR A 260 -9.82 -3.54 16.88
C THR A 260 -8.32 -3.36 16.69
N CYS A 261 -7.76 -3.80 15.56
CA CYS A 261 -6.32 -3.76 15.28
C CYS A 261 -5.45 -4.55 16.29
N ARG A 262 -6.04 -5.45 17.06
CA ARG A 262 -5.34 -6.31 18.02
C ARG A 262 -4.78 -7.53 17.31
N THR A 263 -3.58 -7.93 17.69
CA THR A 263 -3.01 -9.22 17.30
C THR A 263 -3.29 -10.27 18.38
N LYS A 264 -2.86 -11.53 18.15
CA LYS A 264 -2.92 -12.57 19.18
C LYS A 264 -2.03 -12.29 20.40
N THR A 265 -1.09 -11.36 20.30
CA THR A 265 -0.14 -11.02 21.35
C THR A 265 -0.56 -9.72 22.03
N ASP A 266 -0.88 -9.78 23.31
CA ASP A 266 -1.23 -8.61 24.10
C ASP A 266 -0.10 -7.59 24.12
N GLY A 267 -0.44 -6.31 23.87
CA GLY A 267 0.50 -5.22 23.73
C GLY A 267 1.08 -5.04 22.30
N LEU A 268 0.76 -5.96 21.38
CA LEU A 268 1.14 -5.87 19.98
C LEU A 268 -0.07 -5.63 19.09
N PHE A 269 -0.04 -4.56 18.30
CA PHE A 269 -1.12 -4.10 17.45
C PHE A 269 -0.65 -4.03 15.99
N VAL A 270 -1.62 -3.95 15.06
CA VAL A 270 -1.31 -3.83 13.62
C VAL A 270 -2.24 -2.81 12.97
N ALA A 271 -1.70 -1.96 12.09
CA ALA A 271 -2.47 -0.92 11.42
C ALA A 271 -2.12 -0.80 9.94
N GLY A 272 -3.09 -0.41 9.12
CA GLY A 272 -2.90 -0.15 7.70
C GLY A 272 -2.91 -1.39 6.82
N ASP A 273 -2.23 -1.29 5.70
CA ASP A 273 -2.37 -2.24 4.59
C ASP A 273 -1.67 -3.58 4.81
N CYS A 274 -0.82 -3.70 5.84
CA CYS A 274 -0.15 -4.94 6.20
C CYS A 274 -1.06 -5.97 6.91
N ARG A 275 -2.28 -5.56 7.35
CA ARG A 275 -3.25 -6.47 7.95
C ARG A 275 -4.33 -6.96 6.99
N THR A 276 -5.08 -7.98 7.40
CA THR A 276 -6.27 -8.45 6.70
C THR A 276 -7.35 -7.38 6.69
N LYS A 277 -7.76 -6.93 5.51
CA LYS A 277 -8.84 -5.95 5.30
C LYS A 277 -9.33 -5.95 3.86
N GLY A 278 -10.56 -5.51 3.63
CA GLY A 278 -11.18 -5.48 2.30
C GLY A 278 -10.78 -4.27 1.46
N VAL A 279 -10.49 -3.14 2.09
CA VAL A 279 -10.19 -1.86 1.41
C VAL A 279 -8.85 -1.31 1.90
N ARG A 280 -7.96 -1.02 0.97
CA ARG A 280 -6.65 -0.41 1.20
C ARG A 280 -6.63 0.98 0.60
N GLN A 281 -6.78 1.98 1.43
CA GLN A 281 -6.81 3.40 1.11
C GLN A 281 -6.18 4.21 2.26
N VAL A 282 -5.72 5.42 1.97
CA VAL A 282 -5.15 6.32 2.99
C VAL A 282 -6.13 6.51 4.14
N SER A 283 -7.41 6.77 3.85
CA SER A 283 -8.44 6.96 4.88
C SER A 283 -8.61 5.74 5.79
N THR A 284 -8.57 4.51 5.24
CA THR A 284 -8.66 3.29 6.06
C THR A 284 -7.38 2.99 6.81
N ALA A 285 -6.21 3.36 6.27
CA ALA A 285 -4.93 3.23 6.95
C ALA A 285 -4.83 4.18 8.16
N ILE A 286 -5.26 5.43 8.01
CA ILE A 286 -5.37 6.42 9.09
C ILE A 286 -6.36 5.95 10.17
N GLY A 287 -7.53 5.44 9.76
CA GLY A 287 -8.51 4.88 10.69
C GLY A 287 -7.93 3.75 11.55
N ASP A 288 -7.23 2.80 10.92
CA ASP A 288 -6.53 1.74 11.64
C ASP A 288 -5.47 2.29 12.61
N GLY A 289 -4.68 3.28 12.16
CA GLY A 289 -3.66 3.92 12.99
C GLY A 289 -4.25 4.52 14.28
N ALA A 290 -5.38 5.22 14.14
CA ALA A 290 -6.09 5.79 15.29
C ALA A 290 -6.61 4.70 16.24
N VAL A 291 -7.20 3.63 15.71
CA VAL A 291 -7.73 2.51 16.52
C VAL A 291 -6.59 1.76 17.22
N ALA A 292 -5.53 1.40 16.49
CA ALA A 292 -4.38 0.67 17.04
C ALA A 292 -3.73 1.45 18.19
N ALA A 293 -3.45 2.74 17.98
CA ALA A 293 -2.83 3.59 19.00
C ALA A 293 -3.73 3.78 20.22
N THR A 294 -5.04 3.98 20.03
CA THR A 294 -5.98 4.09 21.15
C THR A 294 -5.97 2.83 22.01
N ASN A 295 -6.05 1.65 21.38
CA ASN A 295 -5.99 0.38 22.09
C ASN A 295 -4.62 0.12 22.74
N ALA A 296 -3.53 0.56 22.09
CA ALA A 296 -2.20 0.47 22.69
C ALA A 296 -2.02 1.38 23.90
N CYS A 297 -2.56 2.60 23.87
CA CYS A 297 -2.56 3.50 25.03
C CYS A 297 -3.33 2.90 26.21
N LEU A 298 -4.52 2.36 25.97
CA LEU A 298 -5.30 1.68 27.01
C LEU A 298 -4.56 0.47 27.59
N TYR A 299 -3.88 -0.29 26.76
CA TYR A 299 -3.03 -1.38 27.24
C TYR A 299 -1.90 -0.87 28.15
N VAL A 300 -1.18 0.17 27.73
CA VAL A 300 -0.07 0.76 28.51
C VAL A 300 -0.57 1.32 29.85
N GLU A 301 -1.79 1.85 29.90
CA GLU A 301 -2.41 2.37 31.14
C GLU A 301 -2.88 1.26 32.09
N SER A 302 -3.07 0.05 31.58
CA SER A 302 -3.47 -1.10 32.39
C SER A 302 -2.29 -1.86 33.01
N LEU A 303 -1.05 -1.52 32.65
CA LEU A 303 0.18 -2.09 33.22
C LEU A 303 0.50 -1.47 34.58
#